data_8c99949c05c4dea2cc83c230217ea12b
#
_entry.id   8c99949c05c4dea2cc83c230217ea12b
#
_cell.length_a   1.000
_cell.length_b   1.000
_cell.length_c   1.000
_cell.angle_alpha   90.00
_cell.angle_beta   90.00
_cell.angle_gamma   90.00
#
_symmetry.space_group_name_H-M   'P 1'
#
loop_
_entity.id
_entity.type
_entity.pdbx_description
1 polymer ?
#
loop_
_entity_poly.entity_id
_entity_poly.type
_entity_poly.pdbx_seq_one_letter_code
_entity_poly.pdbx_strand_id
1 'polypeptide(L)'
;SYIANELGEDIDDLPYMRLVSDEVRSLLGSKTFITTTDGNHGRGVAWTANRLKQQAIVYMPQGSAAERLSNIRAEGAQAEITDMNYDDTVRYTSELAQKNGWIIVQDTAWDGYTRIPLWIMQGYMTMALEAYEQLPVKPTHIFLQAGVGSLAGSVQGFFADIYGSSCPLTFIVEPKGADCLYQTAAANDGSLHSVTGRLETIMAGLACGEPNSIAWEILGNLSDGFISCPDYTAAQGMRILGNPLAGDTKVSAGESGAATVGLVAEAMRDERLSDLKQALQLDENSVVLCFNTEGDTDKENYRRIVWDGAWGRE
;
A
#
# COMPACT_ATOMS: atom_id res chain seq x y z
N SER A 1 14.39 9.33 9.28
CA SER A 1 15.52 8.39 9.47
C SER A 1 16.69 8.67 8.53
N TYR A 2 16.51 8.79 7.18
CA TYR A 2 17.62 9.06 6.25
C TYR A 2 18.41 10.32 6.64
N ILE A 3 17.73 11.44 6.89
CA ILE A 3 18.35 12.72 7.25
C ILE A 3 19.09 12.62 8.58
N ALA A 4 18.50 12.00 9.61
CA ALA A 4 19.16 11.78 10.89
C ALA A 4 20.47 10.99 10.73
N ASN A 5 20.43 9.95 9.92
CA ASN A 5 21.60 9.15 9.61
C ASN A 5 22.71 9.97 8.88
N GLU A 6 22.35 10.83 7.92
CA GLU A 6 23.31 11.73 7.25
C GLU A 6 23.95 12.74 8.20
N LEU A 7 23.21 13.17 9.23
CA LEU A 7 23.70 14.05 10.28
C LEU A 7 24.51 13.32 11.37
N GLY A 8 24.46 11.98 11.41
CA GLY A 8 25.04 11.17 12.48
C GLY A 8 24.30 11.32 13.81
N GLU A 9 23.00 11.65 13.77
CA GLU A 9 22.14 11.86 14.92
C GLU A 9 21.11 10.74 15.05
N ASP A 10 20.62 10.47 16.27
CA ASP A 10 19.51 9.58 16.48
C ASP A 10 18.21 10.27 16.04
N ILE A 11 17.30 9.53 15.38
CA ILE A 11 16.01 10.07 14.96
C ILE A 11 15.14 10.48 16.16
N ASP A 12 15.26 9.77 17.28
CA ASP A 12 14.52 10.05 18.49
C ASP A 12 14.97 11.35 19.18
N ASP A 13 16.21 11.78 18.93
CA ASP A 13 16.77 13.04 19.42
C ASP A 13 16.62 14.21 18.44
N LEU A 14 16.05 13.96 17.24
CA LEU A 14 15.88 14.95 16.18
C LEU A 14 14.44 15.43 16.06
N PRO A 15 14.03 16.48 16.81
CA PRO A 15 12.65 16.97 16.77
C PRO A 15 12.31 17.53 15.37
N TYR A 16 11.04 17.37 14.98
CA TYR A 16 10.56 17.79 13.65
C TYR A 16 10.94 19.23 13.29
N MET A 17 10.83 20.17 14.22
CA MET A 17 11.16 21.58 13.97
C MET A 17 12.64 21.79 13.62
N ARG A 18 13.54 21.00 14.19
CA ARG A 18 14.95 21.02 13.82
C ARG A 18 15.17 20.35 12.47
N LEU A 19 14.52 19.20 12.24
CA LEU A 19 14.61 18.45 10.98
C LEU A 19 14.28 19.32 9.76
N VAL A 20 13.30 20.22 9.87
CA VAL A 20 12.86 21.11 8.77
C VAL A 20 13.54 22.49 8.78
N SER A 21 14.52 22.71 9.65
CA SER A 21 15.20 23.99 9.83
C SER A 21 16.16 24.34 8.67
N ASP A 22 16.47 25.63 8.53
CA ASP A 22 17.48 26.09 7.58
C ASP A 22 18.90 25.65 7.96
N GLU A 23 19.15 25.41 9.25
CA GLU A 23 20.40 24.83 9.75
C GLU A 23 20.64 23.45 9.14
N VAL A 24 19.69 22.52 9.35
CA VAL A 24 19.76 21.16 8.81
C VAL A 24 19.83 21.21 7.27
N ARG A 25 19.04 22.07 6.61
CA ARG A 25 19.11 22.25 5.17
C ARG A 25 20.51 22.68 4.71
N SER A 26 21.17 23.57 5.44
CA SER A 26 22.52 24.06 5.10
C SER A 26 23.57 22.97 5.30
N LEU A 27 23.48 22.17 6.37
CA LEU A 27 24.38 21.05 6.64
C LEU A 27 24.30 19.96 5.57
N LEU A 28 23.08 19.61 5.13
CA LEU A 28 22.83 18.54 4.14
C LEU A 28 23.13 18.95 2.70
N GLY A 29 23.12 20.27 2.40
CA GLY A 29 23.16 20.77 1.04
C GLY A 29 21.86 20.42 0.26
N SER A 30 21.93 20.50 -1.07
CA SER A 30 20.80 20.10 -1.94
C SER A 30 20.83 18.61 -2.21
N LYS A 31 19.76 17.92 -1.86
CA LYS A 31 19.52 16.50 -2.16
C LYS A 31 18.35 16.38 -3.13
N THR A 32 18.41 15.38 -3.99
CA THR A 32 17.29 14.98 -4.86
C THR A 32 16.85 13.58 -4.48
N PHE A 33 15.61 13.47 -4.08
CA PHE A 33 14.95 12.18 -3.81
C PHE A 33 14.16 11.75 -5.04
N ILE A 34 14.26 10.48 -5.41
CA ILE A 34 13.58 9.94 -6.59
C ILE A 34 12.81 8.68 -6.22
N THR A 35 11.62 8.51 -6.79
CA THR A 35 10.78 7.31 -6.54
C THR A 35 9.88 6.99 -7.71
N THR A 36 9.39 5.75 -7.74
CA THR A 36 8.26 5.29 -8.55
C THR A 36 7.03 5.11 -7.68
N THR A 37 5.86 5.44 -8.21
CA THR A 37 4.57 5.31 -7.51
C THR A 37 3.41 5.31 -8.49
N ASP A 38 2.29 4.72 -8.07
CA ASP A 38 0.98 4.98 -8.72
C ASP A 38 0.18 6.12 -8.03
N GLY A 39 0.66 6.65 -6.88
CA GLY A 39 0.02 7.80 -6.20
C GLY A 39 0.51 8.10 -4.80
N ASN A 40 0.08 7.31 -3.81
CA ASN A 40 0.20 7.63 -2.38
C ASN A 40 1.66 7.75 -1.89
N HIS A 41 2.50 6.77 -2.22
CA HIS A 41 3.90 6.78 -1.81
C HIS A 41 4.64 7.99 -2.40
N GLY A 42 4.51 8.24 -3.69
CA GLY A 42 5.18 9.37 -4.35
C GLY A 42 4.69 10.72 -3.84
N ARG A 43 3.40 10.85 -3.51
CA ARG A 43 2.89 12.06 -2.86
C ARG A 43 3.53 12.27 -1.49
N GLY A 44 3.69 11.21 -0.70
CA GLY A 44 4.37 11.25 0.60
C GLY A 44 5.85 11.66 0.47
N VAL A 45 6.56 11.13 -0.54
CA VAL A 45 7.95 11.52 -0.85
C VAL A 45 8.03 12.98 -1.27
N ALA A 46 7.14 13.43 -2.17
CA ALA A 46 7.07 14.82 -2.63
C ALA A 46 6.82 15.80 -1.47
N TRP A 47 5.80 15.51 -0.65
CA TRP A 47 5.47 16.31 0.52
C TRP A 47 6.64 16.40 1.51
N THR A 48 7.26 15.26 1.81
CA THR A 48 8.40 15.20 2.75
C THR A 48 9.59 15.98 2.22
N ALA A 49 9.96 15.79 0.95
CA ALA A 49 11.06 16.52 0.33
C ALA A 49 10.81 18.04 0.36
N ASN A 50 9.59 18.48 0.05
CA ASN A 50 9.21 19.90 0.12
C ASN A 50 9.38 20.44 1.55
N ARG A 51 8.89 19.73 2.58
CA ARG A 51 9.06 20.13 3.99
C ARG A 51 10.53 20.23 4.40
N LEU A 52 11.36 19.35 3.89
CA LEU A 52 12.81 19.35 4.11
C LEU A 52 13.56 20.33 3.19
N LYS A 53 12.86 21.12 2.37
CA LYS A 53 13.43 22.04 1.38
C LYS A 53 14.42 21.35 0.44
N GLN A 54 14.09 20.10 0.05
CA GLN A 54 14.84 19.26 -0.87
C GLN A 54 14.05 19.08 -2.16
N GLN A 55 14.66 18.44 -3.16
CA GLN A 55 14.03 18.15 -4.44
C GLN A 55 13.42 16.75 -4.45
N ALA A 56 12.28 16.59 -5.16
CA ALA A 56 11.68 15.29 -5.43
C ALA A 56 11.42 15.12 -6.92
N ILE A 57 11.73 13.92 -7.43
CA ILE A 57 11.40 13.46 -8.78
C ILE A 57 10.56 12.20 -8.62
N VAL A 58 9.42 12.14 -9.31
CA VAL A 58 8.47 11.04 -9.19
C VAL A 58 8.07 10.54 -10.57
N TYR A 59 8.32 9.27 -10.83
CA TYR A 59 7.84 8.59 -12.03
C TYR A 59 6.64 7.73 -11.70
N MET A 60 5.64 7.77 -12.58
CA MET A 60 4.42 6.99 -12.45
C MET A 60 4.30 5.99 -13.60
N PRO A 61 3.81 4.77 -13.37
CA PRO A 61 3.63 3.79 -14.43
C PRO A 61 2.53 4.21 -15.41
N GLN A 62 2.55 3.59 -16.59
CA GLN A 62 1.52 3.75 -17.60
C GLN A 62 0.13 3.45 -17.01
N GLY A 63 -0.87 4.28 -17.35
CA GLY A 63 -2.24 4.12 -16.89
C GLY A 63 -2.57 4.81 -15.57
N SER A 64 -1.57 5.42 -14.91
CA SER A 64 -1.82 6.23 -13.71
C SER A 64 -2.77 7.40 -14.00
N ALA A 65 -3.68 7.71 -13.06
CA ALA A 65 -4.64 8.78 -13.21
C ALA A 65 -3.98 10.17 -13.23
N ALA A 66 -4.42 11.03 -14.15
CA ALA A 66 -3.89 12.41 -14.27
C ALA A 66 -4.11 13.24 -12.99
N GLU A 67 -5.18 12.97 -12.25
CA GLU A 67 -5.45 13.62 -10.97
C GLU A 67 -4.39 13.27 -9.92
N ARG A 68 -3.96 12.00 -9.84
CA ARG A 68 -2.86 11.56 -8.95
C ARG A 68 -1.54 12.25 -9.30
N LEU A 69 -1.21 12.34 -10.61
CA LEU A 69 -0.04 13.10 -11.08
C LEU A 69 -0.11 14.58 -10.67
N SER A 70 -1.29 15.20 -10.82
CA SER A 70 -1.51 16.60 -10.43
C SER A 70 -1.32 16.80 -8.92
N ASN A 71 -1.81 15.87 -8.10
CA ASN A 71 -1.65 15.90 -6.65
C ASN A 71 -0.17 15.82 -6.22
N ILE A 72 0.63 14.98 -6.87
CA ILE A 72 2.07 14.87 -6.60
C ILE A 72 2.80 16.18 -6.98
N ARG A 73 2.47 16.74 -8.15
CA ARG A 73 3.04 18.02 -8.59
C ARG A 73 2.68 19.19 -7.66
N ALA A 74 1.48 19.18 -7.11
CA ALA A 74 1.03 20.18 -6.15
C ALA A 74 1.84 20.16 -4.85
N GLU A 75 2.46 19.03 -4.49
CA GLU A 75 3.41 18.94 -3.36
C GLU A 75 4.82 19.46 -3.72
N GLY A 76 5.05 19.94 -4.95
CA GLY A 76 6.31 20.56 -5.38
C GLY A 76 7.29 19.63 -6.10
N ALA A 77 6.93 18.38 -6.35
CA ALA A 77 7.79 17.45 -7.08
C ALA A 77 7.74 17.66 -8.61
N GLN A 78 8.84 17.32 -9.28
CA GLN A 78 8.83 17.03 -10.70
C GLN A 78 8.25 15.62 -10.88
N ALA A 79 7.16 15.49 -11.63
CA ALA A 79 6.52 14.21 -11.80
C ALA A 79 6.00 14.01 -13.23
N GLU A 80 6.10 12.77 -13.73
CA GLU A 80 5.60 12.38 -15.04
C GLU A 80 5.11 10.93 -15.05
N ILE A 81 4.20 10.62 -16.00
CA ILE A 81 3.75 9.25 -16.26
C ILE A 81 4.62 8.70 -17.40
N THR A 82 5.18 7.51 -17.18
CA THR A 82 5.97 6.77 -18.18
C THR A 82 5.06 5.92 -19.09
N ASP A 83 5.64 5.30 -20.09
CA ASP A 83 5.00 4.29 -20.94
C ASP A 83 5.28 2.84 -20.49
N MET A 84 5.83 2.68 -19.27
CA MET A 84 6.25 1.41 -18.68
C MET A 84 5.27 0.95 -17.59
N ASN A 85 5.25 -0.36 -17.29
CA ASN A 85 4.59 -0.89 -16.10
C ASN A 85 5.31 -0.45 -14.81
N TYR A 86 4.76 -0.82 -13.66
CA TYR A 86 5.31 -0.40 -12.36
C TYR A 86 6.76 -0.89 -12.17
N ASP A 87 7.00 -2.19 -12.35
CA ASP A 87 8.31 -2.80 -12.05
C ASP A 87 9.41 -2.28 -13.00
N ASP A 88 9.10 -2.09 -14.29
CA ASP A 88 10.01 -1.47 -15.25
C ASP A 88 10.29 0.00 -14.91
N THR A 89 9.29 0.73 -14.42
CA THR A 89 9.47 2.11 -13.95
C THR A 89 10.37 2.17 -12.72
N VAL A 90 10.27 1.20 -11.79
CA VAL A 90 11.16 1.06 -10.62
C VAL A 90 12.60 0.84 -11.08
N ARG A 91 12.83 -0.06 -12.03
CA ARG A 91 14.17 -0.30 -12.60
C ARG A 91 14.75 0.94 -13.26
N TYR A 92 13.97 1.60 -14.10
CA TYR A 92 14.35 2.87 -14.73
C TYR A 92 14.71 3.96 -13.71
N THR A 93 13.89 4.09 -12.68
CA THR A 93 14.11 5.06 -11.59
C THR A 93 15.41 4.76 -10.82
N SER A 94 15.69 3.49 -10.58
CA SER A 94 16.93 3.05 -9.93
C SER A 94 18.18 3.37 -10.77
N GLU A 95 18.12 3.15 -12.08
CA GLU A 95 19.21 3.51 -13.01
C GLU A 95 19.46 5.02 -13.03
N LEU A 96 18.39 5.83 -13.06
CA LEU A 96 18.50 7.28 -13.01
C LEU A 96 19.11 7.77 -11.68
N ALA A 97 18.70 7.17 -10.56
CA ALA A 97 19.26 7.46 -9.24
C ALA A 97 20.78 7.22 -9.24
N GLN A 98 21.21 6.06 -9.70
CA GLN A 98 22.63 5.71 -9.77
C GLN A 98 23.42 6.66 -10.69
N LYS A 99 22.90 6.95 -11.88
CA LYS A 99 23.55 7.80 -12.89
C LYS A 99 23.75 9.23 -12.41
N ASN A 100 22.81 9.78 -11.64
CA ASN A 100 22.80 11.17 -11.23
C ASN A 100 23.24 11.40 -9.78
N GLY A 101 23.52 10.34 -9.02
CA GLY A 101 23.81 10.43 -7.59
C GLY A 101 22.60 10.86 -6.76
N TRP A 102 21.38 10.56 -7.22
CA TRP A 102 20.15 10.86 -6.50
C TRP A 102 19.82 9.75 -5.49
N ILE A 103 19.00 10.08 -4.51
CA ILE A 103 18.63 9.17 -3.43
C ILE A 103 17.31 8.50 -3.81
N ILE A 104 17.37 7.19 -4.07
CA ILE A 104 16.15 6.42 -4.30
C ILE A 104 15.39 6.24 -2.98
N VAL A 105 14.08 6.51 -3.00
CA VAL A 105 13.16 6.34 -1.86
C VAL A 105 11.98 5.49 -2.34
N GLN A 106 12.24 4.20 -2.49
CA GLN A 106 11.25 3.24 -2.95
C GLN A 106 10.72 2.42 -1.76
N ASP A 107 9.44 2.09 -1.79
CA ASP A 107 8.74 1.35 -0.73
C ASP A 107 8.75 -0.17 -0.91
N THR A 108 9.49 -0.66 -1.89
CA THR A 108 9.78 -2.09 -2.07
C THR A 108 11.26 -2.37 -1.87
N ALA A 109 11.60 -3.55 -1.35
CA ALA A 109 12.96 -3.97 -1.06
C ALA A 109 13.45 -5.03 -2.06
N TRP A 110 14.73 -4.93 -2.40
CA TRP A 110 15.46 -5.94 -3.18
C TRP A 110 16.88 -6.14 -2.63
N ASP A 111 17.62 -7.07 -3.17
CA ASP A 111 18.98 -7.35 -2.71
C ASP A 111 19.87 -6.09 -2.78
N GLY A 112 20.48 -5.74 -1.63
CA GLY A 112 21.27 -4.51 -1.47
C GLY A 112 20.48 -3.22 -1.22
N TYR A 113 19.14 -3.24 -1.31
CA TYR A 113 18.29 -2.08 -1.01
C TYR A 113 17.19 -2.44 -0.01
N THR A 114 17.52 -2.45 1.27
CA THR A 114 16.60 -2.87 2.34
C THR A 114 16.35 -1.79 3.38
N ARG A 115 17.33 -0.90 3.61
CA ARG A 115 17.32 0.04 4.74
C ARG A 115 16.22 1.10 4.64
N ILE A 116 16.07 1.73 3.47
CA ILE A 116 15.03 2.76 3.25
C ILE A 116 13.64 2.12 3.24
N PRO A 117 13.39 1.00 2.52
CA PRO A 117 12.14 0.27 2.61
C PRO A 117 11.75 -0.10 4.04
N LEU A 118 12.68 -0.57 4.86
CA LEU A 118 12.42 -0.88 6.26
C LEU A 118 11.96 0.36 7.05
N TRP A 119 12.60 1.50 6.86
CA TRP A 119 12.18 2.75 7.49
C TRP A 119 10.78 3.22 7.04
N ILE A 120 10.43 3.00 5.77
CA ILE A 120 9.09 3.28 5.24
C ILE A 120 8.07 2.36 5.90
N MET A 121 8.37 1.06 6.00
CA MET A 121 7.52 0.08 6.67
C MET A 121 7.31 0.45 8.15
N GLN A 122 8.35 0.87 8.86
CA GLN A 122 8.21 1.39 10.22
C GLN A 122 7.30 2.62 10.28
N GLY A 123 7.38 3.53 9.30
CA GLY A 123 6.48 4.68 9.19
C GLY A 123 5.02 4.27 9.00
N TYR A 124 4.75 3.22 8.23
CA TYR A 124 3.38 2.68 8.04
C TYR A 124 2.78 2.11 9.32
N MET A 125 3.59 1.67 10.29
CA MET A 125 3.11 1.20 11.59
C MET A 125 2.36 2.28 12.38
N THR A 126 2.60 3.58 12.11
CA THR A 126 1.85 4.69 12.71
C THR A 126 0.35 4.52 12.48
N MET A 127 -0.07 4.14 11.27
CA MET A 127 -1.47 3.88 10.96
C MET A 127 -2.02 2.70 11.79
N ALA A 128 -1.24 1.65 11.95
CA ALA A 128 -1.64 0.49 12.76
C ALA A 128 -1.76 0.84 14.25
N LEU A 129 -0.83 1.66 14.78
CA LEU A 129 -0.89 2.17 16.15
C LEU A 129 -2.13 3.03 16.38
N GLU A 130 -2.38 4.02 15.51
CA GLU A 130 -3.57 4.86 15.61
C GLU A 130 -4.88 4.07 15.52
N ALA A 131 -4.92 3.05 14.65
CA ALA A 131 -6.07 2.15 14.58
C ALA A 131 -6.22 1.36 15.89
N TYR A 132 -5.14 0.78 16.42
CA TYR A 132 -5.14 0.03 17.68
C TYR A 132 -5.67 0.87 18.84
N GLU A 133 -5.23 2.12 18.98
CA GLU A 133 -5.66 3.03 20.04
C GLU A 133 -7.15 3.43 19.92
N GLN A 134 -7.72 3.37 18.72
CA GLN A 134 -9.12 3.74 18.45
C GLN A 134 -10.08 2.55 18.44
N LEU A 135 -9.58 1.32 18.40
CA LEU A 135 -10.42 0.13 18.35
C LEU A 135 -11.23 -0.03 19.66
N PRO A 136 -12.56 -0.13 19.60
CA PRO A 136 -13.40 -0.32 20.78
C PRO A 136 -13.31 -1.73 21.35
N VAL A 137 -12.95 -2.71 20.49
CA VAL A 137 -12.78 -4.11 20.81
C VAL A 137 -11.66 -4.70 19.97
N LYS A 138 -11.04 -5.77 20.43
CA LYS A 138 -10.04 -6.49 19.67
C LYS A 138 -10.69 -7.13 18.43
N PRO A 139 -10.13 -6.96 17.22
CA PRO A 139 -10.62 -7.66 16.04
C PRO A 139 -10.35 -9.18 16.14
N THR A 140 -11.19 -9.96 15.50
CA THR A 140 -10.98 -11.39 15.29
C THR A 140 -10.23 -11.64 13.98
N HIS A 141 -10.44 -10.76 13.01
CA HIS A 141 -9.88 -10.85 11.66
C HIS A 141 -9.30 -9.50 11.21
N ILE A 142 -8.20 -9.55 10.49
CA ILE A 142 -7.60 -8.41 9.80
C ILE A 142 -7.48 -8.77 8.32
N PHE A 143 -8.02 -7.94 7.43
CA PHE A 143 -7.85 -8.09 5.99
C PHE A 143 -7.02 -6.92 5.46
N LEU A 144 -5.91 -7.24 4.79
CA LEU A 144 -4.94 -6.27 4.31
C LEU A 144 -4.78 -6.37 2.80
N GLN A 145 -5.05 -5.29 2.10
CA GLN A 145 -4.72 -5.18 0.68
C GLN A 145 -3.22 -5.09 0.49
N ALA A 146 -2.70 -5.72 -0.56
CA ALA A 146 -1.28 -5.71 -0.87
C ALA A 146 -0.99 -5.56 -2.37
N GLY A 147 0.00 -4.71 -2.69
CA GLY A 147 0.78 -4.75 -3.91
C GLY A 147 2.08 -5.51 -3.61
N VAL A 148 3.22 -4.82 -3.45
CA VAL A 148 4.51 -5.44 -3.06
C VAL A 148 4.51 -6.03 -1.64
N GLY A 149 3.52 -5.69 -0.80
CA GLY A 149 3.36 -6.20 0.57
C GLY A 149 3.86 -5.27 1.68
N SER A 150 4.52 -4.16 1.40
CA SER A 150 5.14 -3.29 2.42
C SER A 150 4.16 -2.79 3.47
N LEU A 151 3.00 -2.28 3.05
CA LEU A 151 1.95 -1.84 3.97
C LEU A 151 1.39 -3.01 4.79
N ALA A 152 1.03 -4.09 4.11
CA ALA A 152 0.46 -5.28 4.74
C ALA A 152 1.42 -5.89 5.76
N GLY A 153 2.70 -6.05 5.41
CA GLY A 153 3.75 -6.53 6.32
C GLY A 153 3.95 -5.64 7.53
N SER A 154 3.86 -4.32 7.35
CA SER A 154 3.98 -3.37 8.47
C SER A 154 2.82 -3.50 9.46
N VAL A 155 1.58 -3.57 8.95
CA VAL A 155 0.39 -3.71 9.79
C VAL A 155 0.37 -5.09 10.47
N GLN A 156 0.66 -6.17 9.73
CA GLN A 156 0.74 -7.52 10.30
C GLN A 156 1.81 -7.60 11.40
N GLY A 157 3.02 -7.09 11.14
CA GLY A 157 4.11 -7.09 12.12
C GLY A 157 3.73 -6.34 13.39
N PHE A 158 3.09 -5.17 13.28
CA PHE A 158 2.61 -4.40 14.42
C PHE A 158 1.60 -5.19 15.26
N PHE A 159 0.56 -5.76 14.65
CA PHE A 159 -0.46 -6.49 15.40
C PHE A 159 0.06 -7.82 15.97
N ALA A 160 1.00 -8.47 15.30
CA ALA A 160 1.66 -9.66 15.81
C ALA A 160 2.52 -9.35 17.05
N ASP A 161 3.22 -8.21 17.07
CA ASP A 161 3.98 -7.75 18.24
C ASP A 161 3.06 -7.44 19.43
N ILE A 162 1.96 -6.70 19.18
CA ILE A 162 1.01 -6.30 20.24
C ILE A 162 0.25 -7.50 20.82
N TYR A 163 -0.22 -8.42 19.99
CA TYR A 163 -1.12 -9.49 20.42
C TYR A 163 -0.44 -10.85 20.63
N GLY A 164 0.79 -11.03 20.14
CA GLY A 164 1.54 -12.28 20.26
C GLY A 164 0.75 -13.48 19.75
N SER A 165 0.69 -14.55 20.52
CA SER A 165 -0.04 -15.78 20.18
C SER A 165 -1.56 -15.60 20.06
N SER A 166 -2.10 -14.45 20.43
CA SER A 166 -3.51 -14.14 20.29
C SER A 166 -3.79 -13.15 19.15
N CYS A 167 -2.85 -13.02 18.20
CA CYS A 167 -3.03 -12.17 17.03
C CYS A 167 -4.32 -12.55 16.27
N PRO A 168 -5.11 -11.57 15.79
CA PRO A 168 -6.24 -11.84 14.91
C PRO A 168 -5.82 -12.63 13.66
N LEU A 169 -6.70 -13.44 13.14
CA LEU A 169 -6.49 -14.10 11.85
C LEU A 169 -6.26 -13.03 10.77
N THR A 170 -5.17 -13.13 10.02
CA THR A 170 -4.80 -12.12 9.04
C THR A 170 -4.73 -12.68 7.63
N PHE A 171 -5.46 -12.03 6.72
CA PHE A 171 -5.57 -12.42 5.33
C PHE A 171 -5.10 -11.29 4.40
N ILE A 172 -4.26 -11.66 3.44
CA ILE A 172 -3.69 -10.74 2.45
C ILE A 172 -4.51 -10.82 1.18
N VAL A 173 -4.91 -9.66 0.65
CA VAL A 173 -5.81 -9.55 -0.51
C VAL A 173 -5.10 -8.83 -1.64
N GLU A 174 -5.02 -9.47 -2.79
CA GLU A 174 -4.35 -8.97 -3.99
C GLU A 174 -5.25 -9.04 -5.22
N PRO A 175 -5.06 -8.15 -6.22
CA PRO A 175 -5.77 -8.24 -7.49
C PRO A 175 -5.26 -9.43 -8.32
N LYS A 176 -6.16 -10.18 -8.93
CA LYS A 176 -5.84 -11.36 -9.77
C LYS A 176 -4.82 -11.08 -10.89
N GLY A 177 -4.75 -9.85 -11.37
CA GLY A 177 -3.77 -9.45 -12.40
C GLY A 177 -2.37 -9.11 -11.87
N ALA A 178 -2.19 -9.05 -10.53
CA ALA A 178 -0.95 -8.66 -9.88
C ALA A 178 -0.88 -9.26 -8.46
N ASP A 179 -0.90 -10.58 -8.34
CA ASP A 179 -1.03 -11.36 -7.11
C ASP A 179 0.27 -12.07 -6.72
N CYS A 180 1.38 -11.34 -6.70
CA CYS A 180 2.72 -11.90 -6.52
C CYS A 180 2.94 -12.59 -5.15
N LEU A 181 2.34 -12.08 -4.09
CA LEU A 181 2.42 -12.70 -2.76
C LEU A 181 1.60 -14.01 -2.71
N TYR A 182 0.40 -14.01 -3.33
CA TYR A 182 -0.40 -15.23 -3.48
C TYR A 182 0.36 -16.30 -4.27
N GLN A 183 0.98 -15.93 -5.41
CA GLN A 183 1.77 -16.88 -6.20
C GLN A 183 2.96 -17.42 -5.42
N THR A 184 3.62 -16.58 -4.64
CA THR A 184 4.72 -16.98 -3.74
C THR A 184 4.24 -17.96 -2.67
N ALA A 185 3.10 -17.67 -2.02
CA ALA A 185 2.49 -18.56 -1.04
C ALA A 185 2.06 -19.90 -1.64
N ALA A 186 1.42 -19.86 -2.81
CA ALA A 186 0.93 -21.06 -3.51
C ALA A 186 2.07 -21.97 -3.99
N ALA A 187 3.18 -21.40 -4.44
CA ALA A 187 4.35 -22.17 -4.84
C ALA A 187 5.00 -22.92 -3.68
N ASN A 188 5.03 -22.31 -2.50
CA ASN A 188 5.56 -22.89 -1.26
C ASN A 188 6.93 -23.60 -1.43
N ASP A 189 7.81 -23.01 -2.24
CA ASP A 189 9.13 -23.57 -2.57
C ASP A 189 10.30 -22.79 -1.95
N GLY A 190 9.99 -21.80 -1.12
CA GLY A 190 10.96 -20.93 -0.44
C GLY A 190 11.50 -19.79 -1.30
N SER A 191 11.01 -19.64 -2.55
CA SER A 191 11.41 -18.58 -3.46
C SER A 191 10.32 -17.52 -3.60
N LEU A 192 10.70 -16.28 -3.89
CA LEU A 192 9.75 -15.23 -4.28
C LEU A 192 9.34 -15.43 -5.74
N HIS A 193 8.05 -15.34 -6.00
CA HIS A 193 7.47 -15.47 -7.33
C HIS A 193 6.91 -14.14 -7.80
N SER A 194 7.33 -13.71 -8.99
CA SER A 194 6.87 -12.47 -9.60
C SER A 194 5.78 -12.73 -10.64
N VAL A 195 4.82 -11.83 -10.71
CA VAL A 195 3.85 -11.75 -11.80
C VAL A 195 4.39 -10.77 -12.84
N THR A 196 4.44 -11.19 -14.10
CA THR A 196 4.97 -10.38 -15.19
C THR A 196 3.87 -9.98 -16.16
N GLY A 197 4.10 -8.93 -16.94
CA GLY A 197 3.17 -8.47 -17.97
C GLY A 197 2.60 -7.09 -17.68
N ARG A 198 1.34 -6.87 -18.06
CA ARG A 198 0.73 -5.53 -17.94
C ARG A 198 0.26 -5.17 -16.55
N LEU A 199 0.12 -6.15 -15.65
CA LEU A 199 -0.38 -5.98 -14.28
C LEU A 199 -1.73 -5.21 -14.25
N GLU A 200 -2.63 -5.57 -15.18
CA GLU A 200 -3.89 -4.85 -15.38
C GLU A 200 -4.88 -5.12 -14.25
N THR A 201 -5.25 -4.08 -13.53
CA THR A 201 -6.29 -4.07 -12.50
C THR A 201 -6.79 -2.66 -12.26
N ILE A 202 -8.05 -2.51 -11.80
CA ILE A 202 -8.56 -1.21 -11.33
C ILE A 202 -7.93 -0.80 -10.00
N MET A 203 -7.41 -1.76 -9.22
CA MET A 203 -6.72 -1.52 -7.96
C MET A 203 -5.29 -1.01 -8.24
N ALA A 204 -5.17 0.18 -8.83
CA ALA A 204 -3.90 0.72 -9.34
C ALA A 204 -2.79 0.74 -8.28
N GLY A 205 -3.11 1.05 -7.01
CA GLY A 205 -2.17 1.01 -5.89
C GLY A 205 -1.66 -0.38 -5.51
N LEU A 206 -2.21 -1.44 -6.13
CA LEU A 206 -1.81 -2.83 -5.91
C LEU A 206 -1.24 -3.47 -7.19
N ALA A 207 -1.12 -2.74 -8.29
CA ALA A 207 -0.66 -3.23 -9.59
C ALA A 207 0.86 -3.44 -9.64
N CYS A 208 1.39 -4.28 -8.76
CA CYS A 208 2.80 -4.57 -8.59
C CYS A 208 3.06 -6.07 -8.81
N GLY A 209 4.12 -6.40 -9.51
CA GLY A 209 4.43 -7.79 -9.85
C GLY A 209 5.52 -8.43 -9.01
N GLU A 210 6.36 -7.65 -8.31
CA GLU A 210 7.51 -8.16 -7.56
C GLU A 210 7.30 -8.01 -6.05
N PRO A 211 7.36 -9.12 -5.26
CA PRO A 211 7.20 -9.04 -3.80
C PRO A 211 8.34 -8.27 -3.12
N ASN A 212 8.02 -7.47 -2.11
CA ASN A 212 9.02 -6.94 -1.20
C ASN A 212 9.56 -8.06 -0.30
N SER A 213 10.86 -8.33 -0.35
CA SER A 213 11.51 -9.41 0.38
C SER A 213 11.36 -9.29 1.90
N ILE A 214 11.47 -8.06 2.46
CA ILE A 214 11.27 -7.82 3.90
C ILE A 214 9.82 -8.07 4.31
N ALA A 215 8.88 -7.60 3.50
CA ALA A 215 7.46 -7.82 3.75
C ALA A 215 7.11 -9.31 3.72
N TRP A 216 7.69 -10.06 2.77
CA TRP A 216 7.47 -11.49 2.68
C TRP A 216 7.97 -12.26 3.91
N GLU A 217 9.11 -11.88 4.49
CA GLU A 217 9.59 -12.48 5.74
C GLU A 217 8.55 -12.36 6.88
N ILE A 218 7.78 -11.29 6.91
CA ILE A 218 6.71 -11.09 7.89
C ILE A 218 5.45 -11.84 7.45
N LEU A 219 4.95 -11.57 6.25
CA LEU A 219 3.68 -12.08 5.76
C LEU A 219 3.67 -13.59 5.58
N GLY A 220 4.74 -14.16 5.03
CA GLY A 220 4.86 -15.60 4.82
C GLY A 220 4.91 -16.42 6.11
N ASN A 221 5.32 -15.81 7.23
CA ASN A 221 5.40 -16.47 8.53
C ASN A 221 4.19 -16.19 9.45
N LEU A 222 3.47 -15.09 9.25
CA LEU A 222 2.48 -14.61 10.21
C LEU A 222 1.06 -14.53 9.66
N SER A 223 0.87 -14.53 8.33
CA SER A 223 -0.47 -14.45 7.74
C SER A 223 -1.12 -15.83 7.67
N ASP A 224 -2.44 -15.87 7.89
CA ASP A 224 -3.24 -17.10 7.85
C ASP A 224 -3.66 -17.48 6.43
N GLY A 225 -3.59 -16.56 5.47
CA GLY A 225 -3.87 -16.85 4.08
C GLY A 225 -3.66 -15.67 3.13
N PHE A 226 -3.54 -16.04 1.84
CA PHE A 226 -3.38 -15.11 0.72
C PHE A 226 -4.52 -15.33 -0.28
N ILE A 227 -5.12 -14.26 -0.76
CA ILE A 227 -6.32 -14.31 -1.59
C ILE A 227 -6.12 -13.45 -2.83
N SER A 228 -6.26 -14.07 -3.99
CA SER A 228 -6.28 -13.39 -5.29
C SER A 228 -7.73 -13.12 -5.68
N CYS A 229 -8.13 -11.86 -5.79
CA CYS A 229 -9.51 -11.47 -6.07
C CYS A 229 -9.65 -10.71 -7.40
N PRO A 230 -10.78 -10.87 -8.10
CA PRO A 230 -11.05 -10.13 -9.33
C PRO A 230 -11.45 -8.68 -9.03
N ASP A 231 -11.31 -7.81 -10.03
CA ASP A 231 -11.57 -6.38 -9.93
C ASP A 231 -13.00 -6.02 -9.47
N TYR A 232 -14.00 -6.84 -9.82
CA TYR A 232 -15.37 -6.60 -9.37
C TYR A 232 -15.52 -6.63 -7.84
N THR A 233 -14.64 -7.34 -7.12
CA THR A 233 -14.62 -7.40 -5.65
C THR A 233 -14.29 -6.01 -5.08
N ALA A 234 -13.28 -5.35 -5.60
CA ALA A 234 -12.96 -3.97 -5.21
C ALA A 234 -14.11 -3.01 -5.55
N ALA A 235 -14.69 -3.12 -6.76
CA ALA A 235 -15.82 -2.31 -7.17
C ALA A 235 -17.05 -2.53 -6.28
N GLN A 236 -17.29 -3.76 -5.83
CA GLN A 236 -18.35 -4.07 -4.86
C GLN A 236 -18.09 -3.39 -3.50
N GLY A 237 -16.87 -3.46 -3.01
CA GLY A 237 -16.46 -2.78 -1.78
C GLY A 237 -16.68 -1.27 -1.84
N MET A 238 -16.30 -0.63 -2.97
CA MET A 238 -16.54 0.80 -3.19
C MET A 238 -18.03 1.15 -3.14
N ARG A 239 -18.91 0.31 -3.73
CA ARG A 239 -20.36 0.52 -3.68
C ARG A 239 -20.94 0.37 -2.27
N ILE A 240 -20.50 -0.64 -1.53
CA ILE A 240 -20.92 -0.87 -0.14
C ILE A 240 -20.55 0.32 0.72
N LEU A 241 -19.29 0.77 0.66
CA LEU A 241 -18.79 1.89 1.44
C LEU A 241 -19.38 3.23 1.01
N GLY A 242 -19.58 3.43 -0.31
CA GLY A 242 -20.12 4.66 -0.87
C GLY A 242 -21.65 4.82 -0.73
N ASN A 243 -22.37 3.70 -0.59
CA ASN A 243 -23.83 3.67 -0.42
C ASN A 243 -24.22 2.69 0.72
N PRO A 244 -23.85 3.02 1.96
CA PRO A 244 -24.10 2.15 3.11
C PRO A 244 -25.59 1.98 3.38
N LEU A 245 -25.93 0.90 4.12
CA LEU A 245 -27.28 0.71 4.65
C LEU A 245 -27.63 1.77 5.71
N ALA A 246 -28.92 1.91 5.99
CA ALA A 246 -29.37 2.89 6.97
C ALA A 246 -28.75 2.61 8.36
N GLY A 247 -28.10 3.62 8.91
CA GLY A 247 -27.38 3.55 10.19
C GLY A 247 -25.87 3.43 10.07
N ASP A 248 -25.35 3.05 8.91
CA ASP A 248 -23.92 2.94 8.68
C ASP A 248 -23.34 4.26 8.16
N THR A 249 -22.08 4.51 8.48
CA THR A 249 -21.36 5.70 8.01
C THR A 249 -20.89 5.49 6.58
N LYS A 250 -21.13 6.49 5.71
CA LYS A 250 -20.55 6.51 4.36
C LYS A 250 -19.05 6.72 4.44
N VAL A 251 -18.30 5.87 3.71
CA VAL A 251 -16.86 5.96 3.54
C VAL A 251 -16.53 6.11 2.06
N SER A 252 -15.81 7.15 1.69
CA SER A 252 -15.25 7.28 0.35
C SER A 252 -13.96 6.47 0.28
N ALA A 253 -13.99 5.36 -0.44
CA ALA A 253 -12.83 4.49 -0.62
C ALA A 253 -12.53 4.30 -2.11
N GLY A 254 -11.26 4.41 -2.47
CA GLY A 254 -10.78 4.02 -3.78
C GLY A 254 -10.72 2.50 -3.95
N GLU A 255 -10.32 2.06 -5.12
CA GLU A 255 -10.38 0.67 -5.54
C GLU A 255 -9.55 -0.24 -4.65
N SER A 256 -8.29 0.16 -4.38
CA SER A 256 -7.36 -0.62 -3.54
C SER A 256 -7.84 -0.71 -2.09
N GLY A 257 -8.30 0.41 -1.51
CA GLY A 257 -8.77 0.48 -0.13
C GLY A 257 -10.09 -0.27 0.12
N ALA A 258 -10.91 -0.45 -0.92
CA ALA A 258 -12.22 -1.10 -0.83
C ALA A 258 -12.19 -2.62 -1.04
N ALA A 259 -11.10 -3.16 -1.59
CA ALA A 259 -11.03 -4.57 -2.01
C ALA A 259 -11.29 -5.54 -0.84
N THR A 260 -10.73 -5.26 0.32
CA THR A 260 -10.89 -6.09 1.53
C THR A 260 -12.33 -6.13 2.04
N VAL A 261 -13.02 -4.99 2.04
CA VAL A 261 -14.45 -4.91 2.41
C VAL A 261 -15.32 -5.64 1.39
N GLY A 262 -15.01 -5.50 0.10
CA GLY A 262 -15.71 -6.23 -0.98
C GLY A 262 -15.58 -7.74 -0.80
N LEU A 263 -14.37 -8.24 -0.56
CA LEU A 263 -14.11 -9.66 -0.33
C LEU A 263 -14.87 -10.22 0.86
N VAL A 264 -14.81 -9.56 2.01
CA VAL A 264 -15.54 -9.98 3.22
C VAL A 264 -17.04 -10.00 2.98
N ALA A 265 -17.59 -8.95 2.36
CA ALA A 265 -19.01 -8.87 2.05
C ALA A 265 -19.46 -9.97 1.06
N GLU A 266 -18.65 -10.31 0.07
CA GLU A 266 -18.93 -11.40 -0.87
C GLU A 266 -18.87 -12.77 -0.17
N ALA A 267 -17.82 -13.03 0.62
CA ALA A 267 -17.67 -14.28 1.37
C ALA A 267 -18.85 -14.52 2.34
N MET A 268 -19.39 -13.46 2.95
CA MET A 268 -20.51 -13.56 3.88
C MET A 268 -21.88 -13.71 3.21
N ARG A 269 -22.06 -13.25 1.96
CA ARG A 269 -23.36 -13.15 1.29
C ARG A 269 -23.57 -14.15 0.17
N ASP A 270 -22.51 -14.63 -0.47
CA ASP A 270 -22.61 -15.52 -1.63
C ASP A 270 -22.42 -16.97 -1.22
N GLU A 271 -23.48 -17.75 -1.26
CA GLU A 271 -23.46 -19.18 -0.91
C GLU A 271 -22.46 -19.98 -1.74
N ARG A 272 -22.12 -19.54 -2.95
CA ARG A 272 -21.09 -20.16 -3.81
C ARG A 272 -19.68 -20.03 -3.23
N LEU A 273 -19.49 -19.11 -2.30
CA LEU A 273 -18.24 -18.87 -1.57
C LEU A 273 -18.24 -19.46 -0.16
N SER A 274 -19.13 -20.42 0.12
CA SER A 274 -19.23 -21.10 1.42
C SER A 274 -17.90 -21.72 1.87
N ASP A 275 -17.16 -22.33 0.95
CA ASP A 275 -15.87 -22.94 1.24
C ASP A 275 -14.82 -21.85 1.60
N LEU A 276 -14.83 -20.71 0.88
CA LEU A 276 -14.00 -19.57 1.20
C LEU A 276 -14.36 -19.00 2.58
N LYS A 277 -15.66 -18.78 2.84
CA LYS A 277 -16.12 -18.32 4.15
C LYS A 277 -15.65 -19.22 5.28
N GLN A 278 -15.74 -20.54 5.09
CA GLN A 278 -15.25 -21.52 6.05
C GLN A 278 -13.73 -21.47 6.23
N ALA A 279 -12.96 -21.36 5.14
CA ALA A 279 -11.52 -21.24 5.19
C ALA A 279 -11.06 -19.95 5.90
N LEU A 280 -11.81 -18.84 5.71
CA LEU A 280 -11.59 -17.59 6.39
C LEU A 280 -12.07 -17.59 7.85
N GLN A 281 -12.78 -18.63 8.30
CA GLN A 281 -13.39 -18.75 9.64
C GLN A 281 -14.34 -17.58 9.97
N LEU A 282 -15.02 -17.01 8.97
CA LEU A 282 -15.95 -15.89 9.14
C LEU A 282 -17.33 -16.38 9.59
N ASP A 283 -17.87 -15.73 10.62
CA ASP A 283 -19.22 -15.95 11.15
C ASP A 283 -19.89 -14.63 11.58
N GLU A 284 -21.08 -14.72 12.19
CA GLU A 284 -21.84 -13.57 12.67
C GLU A 284 -21.20 -12.85 13.89
N ASN A 285 -20.22 -13.46 14.54
CA ASN A 285 -19.50 -12.91 15.69
C ASN A 285 -18.15 -12.31 15.28
N SER A 286 -17.79 -12.44 14.01
CA SER A 286 -16.51 -11.94 13.51
C SER A 286 -16.46 -10.42 13.60
N VAL A 287 -15.38 -9.89 14.20
CA VAL A 287 -15.03 -8.48 14.22
C VAL A 287 -13.89 -8.27 13.23
N VAL A 288 -14.20 -7.64 12.11
CA VAL A 288 -13.29 -7.51 10.98
C VAL A 288 -12.68 -6.11 10.93
N LEU A 289 -11.35 -6.04 10.90
CA LEU A 289 -10.59 -4.81 10.68
C LEU A 289 -10.11 -4.77 9.22
N CYS A 290 -10.49 -3.69 8.52
CA CYS A 290 -9.99 -3.34 7.20
C CYS A 290 -9.41 -1.92 7.22
N PHE A 291 -8.43 -1.66 6.35
CA PHE A 291 -7.79 -0.36 6.25
C PHE A 291 -8.17 0.33 4.93
N ASN A 292 -8.86 1.46 5.00
CA ASN A 292 -9.08 2.30 3.84
C ASN A 292 -7.95 3.31 3.71
N THR A 293 -7.03 3.07 2.80
CA THR A 293 -5.80 3.84 2.62
C THR A 293 -5.88 4.90 1.51
N GLU A 294 -7.01 4.98 0.81
CA GLU A 294 -7.23 5.97 -0.23
C GLU A 294 -8.71 6.37 -0.34
N GLY A 295 -8.95 7.62 -0.72
CA GLY A 295 -10.27 8.13 -1.08
C GLY A 295 -10.53 8.03 -2.58
N ASP A 296 -11.45 8.86 -3.09
CA ASP A 296 -11.81 9.00 -4.50
C ASP A 296 -10.74 9.80 -5.29
N THR A 297 -9.49 9.32 -5.29
CA THR A 297 -8.35 9.98 -5.95
C THR A 297 -8.39 9.89 -7.47
N ASP A 298 -9.28 9.08 -8.04
CA ASP A 298 -9.72 9.06 -9.43
C ASP A 298 -11.24 9.24 -9.47
N LYS A 299 -11.68 10.50 -9.49
CA LYS A 299 -13.11 10.86 -9.40
C LYS A 299 -13.94 10.34 -10.55
N GLU A 300 -13.36 10.27 -11.74
CA GLU A 300 -14.07 9.76 -12.92
C GLU A 300 -14.33 8.26 -12.76
N ASN A 301 -13.30 7.48 -12.41
CA ASN A 301 -13.44 6.05 -12.20
C ASN A 301 -14.31 5.73 -10.97
N TYR A 302 -14.17 6.49 -9.88
CA TYR A 302 -15.03 6.38 -8.71
C TYR A 302 -16.51 6.54 -9.10
N ARG A 303 -16.86 7.57 -9.89
CA ARG A 303 -18.21 7.77 -10.38
C ARG A 303 -18.69 6.61 -11.25
N ARG A 304 -17.86 6.17 -12.20
CA ARG A 304 -18.18 5.04 -13.08
C ARG A 304 -18.50 3.78 -12.29
N ILE A 305 -17.74 3.50 -11.25
CA ILE A 305 -17.94 2.32 -10.41
C ILE A 305 -19.14 2.47 -9.50
N VAL A 306 -19.18 3.53 -8.69
CA VAL A 306 -20.17 3.65 -7.60
C VAL A 306 -21.52 4.08 -8.12
N TRP A 307 -21.57 4.96 -9.14
CA TRP A 307 -22.80 5.53 -9.66
C TRP A 307 -23.29 4.86 -10.93
N ASP A 308 -22.40 4.66 -11.91
CA ASP A 308 -22.80 4.13 -13.22
C ASP A 308 -22.77 2.59 -13.27
N GLY A 309 -22.29 1.92 -12.21
CA GLY A 309 -22.33 0.46 -12.06
C GLY A 309 -21.25 -0.29 -12.84
N ALA A 310 -20.20 0.37 -13.32
CA ALA A 310 -19.06 -0.28 -13.98
C ALA A 310 -18.42 -1.36 -13.10
N TRP A 311 -17.81 -2.37 -13.71
CA TRP A 311 -17.19 -3.50 -13.00
C TRP A 311 -18.20 -4.27 -12.13
N GLY A 312 -19.40 -4.48 -12.66
CA GLY A 312 -20.36 -5.42 -12.08
C GLY A 312 -19.89 -6.87 -12.22
N ARG A 313 -20.41 -7.75 -11.38
CA ARG A 313 -20.20 -9.20 -11.55
C ARG A 313 -20.90 -9.64 -12.82
N GLU A 314 -20.20 -10.36 -13.69
CA GLU A 314 -20.76 -11.00 -14.90
C GLU A 314 -21.65 -12.21 -14.55
#